data_9d33716dd62952b655301e9e59331df1
#
_entry.id   9d33716dd62952b655301e9e59331df1
#
_cell.length_a   1.000
_cell.length_b   1.000
_cell.length_c   1.000
_cell.angle_alpha   90.00
_cell.angle_beta   90.00
_cell.angle_gamma   90.00
#
_symmetry.space_group_name_H-M   'P 1'
#
loop_
_entity.id
_entity.type
_entity.pdbx_description
1 polymer ?
#
loop_
_entity_poly.entity_id
_entity_poly.type
_entity_poly.pdbx_seq_one_letter_code
_entity_poly.pdbx_strand_id
1 'polypeptide(L)'
;PEEFEACDGFGSPVKGVTIGQQKRKAFGFTWQTKVGDDEDTDRGYIIHVVWNATAQPSERSHETMNDSPDAETFSWECDTVPTNITGYKAAAVMEFDSTVLGTEKMKKLEDKLYGDGTNEAELPTPDELIALLKAA
;
A
#
# COMPACT_ATOMS: atom_id res chain seq x y z
N PRO A 1 9.22 -10.22 -6.00
CA PRO A 1 9.14 -10.99 -4.77
C PRO A 1 7.98 -11.99 -4.84
N GLU A 2 8.17 -13.19 -4.33
CA GLU A 2 7.19 -14.29 -4.35
C GLU A 2 5.82 -13.87 -3.77
N GLU A 3 5.82 -12.93 -2.85
CA GLU A 3 4.61 -12.38 -2.21
C GLU A 3 3.68 -11.63 -3.17
N PHE A 4 4.23 -11.04 -4.23
CA PHE A 4 3.46 -10.33 -5.25
C PHE A 4 3.01 -11.21 -6.41
N GLU A 5 3.51 -12.43 -6.54
CA GLU A 5 3.15 -13.33 -7.64
C GLU A 5 1.65 -13.62 -7.69
N ALA A 6 1.03 -13.83 -6.53
CA ALA A 6 -0.42 -14.03 -6.44
C ALA A 6 -1.24 -12.79 -6.86
N CYS A 7 -0.72 -11.59 -6.63
CA CYS A 7 -1.33 -10.33 -7.05
C CYS A 7 -1.21 -10.11 -8.57
N ASP A 8 -0.14 -10.59 -9.17
CA ASP A 8 0.11 -10.55 -10.61
C ASP A 8 -0.58 -11.68 -11.42
N GLY A 9 -1.27 -12.60 -10.73
CA GLY A 9 -1.94 -13.74 -11.36
C GLY A 9 -1.00 -14.90 -11.65
N PHE A 10 0.03 -15.08 -10.84
CA PHE A 10 0.92 -16.23 -10.88
C PHE A 10 0.76 -17.10 -9.63
N GLY A 11 0.95 -18.38 -9.79
CA GLY A 11 0.97 -19.35 -8.70
C GLY A 11 2.28 -20.11 -8.68
N SER A 12 2.83 -20.37 -7.50
CA SER A 12 4.06 -21.14 -7.33
C SER A 12 3.79 -22.36 -6.45
N PRO A 13 3.48 -23.54 -7.04
CA PRO A 13 3.22 -24.75 -6.27
C PRO A 13 4.48 -25.34 -5.63
N VAL A 14 5.64 -25.08 -6.23
CA VAL A 14 6.96 -25.51 -5.77
C VAL A 14 7.97 -24.42 -6.11
N LYS A 15 8.95 -24.19 -5.25
CA LYS A 15 10.01 -23.21 -5.48
C LYS A 15 10.69 -23.42 -6.84
N GLY A 16 10.69 -22.36 -7.66
CA GLY A 16 11.23 -22.38 -9.01
C GLY A 16 10.25 -22.81 -10.12
N VAL A 17 8.98 -23.06 -9.76
CA VAL A 17 7.91 -23.32 -10.73
C VAL A 17 6.87 -22.21 -10.64
N THR A 18 6.62 -21.54 -11.76
CA THR A 18 5.62 -20.47 -11.85
C THR A 18 4.54 -20.83 -12.85
N ILE A 19 3.28 -20.76 -12.41
CA ILE A 19 2.08 -20.99 -13.23
C ILE A 19 1.43 -19.64 -13.48
N GLY A 20 1.34 -19.24 -14.75
CA GLY A 20 0.68 -18.01 -15.17
C GLY A 20 -0.85 -18.11 -15.27
N GLN A 21 -1.50 -17.00 -15.58
CA GLN A 21 -2.94 -16.90 -15.85
C GLN A 21 -3.84 -17.36 -14.69
N GLN A 22 -3.37 -17.23 -13.46
CA GLN A 22 -4.16 -17.51 -12.26
C GLN A 22 -5.04 -16.31 -11.89
N LYS A 23 -6.08 -16.56 -11.09
CA LYS A 23 -6.92 -15.48 -10.55
C LYS A 23 -6.08 -14.54 -9.71
N ARG A 24 -6.16 -13.23 -10.00
CA ARG A 24 -5.44 -12.20 -9.27
C ARG A 24 -6.06 -11.98 -7.91
N LYS A 25 -5.19 -11.85 -6.91
CA LYS A 25 -5.58 -11.55 -5.53
C LYS A 25 -5.66 -10.03 -5.37
N ALA A 26 -6.76 -9.55 -4.78
CA ALA A 26 -6.86 -8.17 -4.35
C ALA A 26 -5.97 -7.94 -3.12
N PHE A 27 -5.37 -6.75 -3.04
CA PHE A 27 -4.48 -6.35 -1.96
C PHE A 27 -4.75 -4.91 -1.53
N GLY A 28 -4.24 -4.52 -0.38
CA GLY A 28 -4.17 -3.15 0.06
C GLY A 28 -2.71 -2.77 0.30
N PHE A 29 -2.42 -1.49 0.28
CA PHE A 29 -1.08 -0.98 0.55
C PHE A 29 -1.11 0.42 1.11
N THR A 30 -0.01 0.80 1.75
CA THR A 30 0.19 2.13 2.30
C THR A 30 1.53 2.69 1.84
N TRP A 31 1.60 4.00 1.70
CA TRP A 31 2.85 4.71 1.51
C TRP A 31 2.80 6.06 2.22
N GLN A 32 3.94 6.66 2.34
CA GLN A 32 4.12 7.91 3.04
C GLN A 32 4.75 8.95 2.12
N THR A 33 4.19 10.16 2.13
CA THR A 33 4.77 11.31 1.46
C THR A 33 5.15 12.38 2.47
N LYS A 34 6.32 13.00 2.29
CA LYS A 34 6.76 14.10 3.15
C LYS A 34 6.05 15.39 2.77
N VAL A 35 5.75 16.20 3.79
CA VAL A 35 5.20 17.54 3.64
C VAL A 35 6.28 18.53 4.08
N GLY A 36 6.63 19.47 3.21
CA GLY A 36 7.60 20.50 3.47
C GLY A 36 7.47 21.67 2.52
N ASP A 37 8.19 22.73 2.77
CA ASP A 37 8.35 23.88 1.90
C ASP A 37 9.84 24.26 1.77
N ASP A 38 10.14 25.36 1.08
CA ASP A 38 11.51 25.83 0.84
C ASP A 38 12.24 26.27 2.13
N GLU A 39 11.49 26.61 3.20
CA GLU A 39 12.04 27.02 4.49
C GLU A 39 12.19 25.85 5.46
N ASP A 40 11.25 24.88 5.41
CA ASP A 40 11.25 23.69 6.26
C ASP A 40 10.84 22.46 5.44
N THR A 41 11.84 21.65 5.08
CA THR A 41 11.64 20.44 4.27
C THR A 41 11.05 19.25 5.06
N ASP A 42 10.86 19.39 6.37
CA ASP A 42 10.44 18.31 7.25
C ASP A 42 9.28 18.74 8.21
N ARG A 43 8.25 19.37 7.65
CA ARG A 43 7.07 19.82 8.41
C ARG A 43 6.20 18.70 8.90
N GLY A 44 6.22 17.58 8.21
CA GLY A 44 5.39 16.43 8.52
C GLY A 44 5.32 15.44 7.37
N TYR A 45 4.32 14.59 7.41
CA TYR A 45 4.08 13.58 6.40
C TYR A 45 2.60 13.23 6.32
N ILE A 46 2.22 12.67 5.18
CA ILE A 46 0.89 12.14 4.93
C ILE A 46 1.02 10.64 4.70
N ILE A 47 0.24 9.84 5.43
CA ILE A 47 0.09 8.41 5.18
C ILE A 47 -1.11 8.21 4.27
N HIS A 48 -0.88 7.55 3.15
CA HIS A 48 -1.90 7.16 2.19
C HIS A 48 -2.20 5.68 2.37
N VAL A 49 -3.48 5.31 2.37
CA VAL A 49 -3.93 3.92 2.50
C VAL A 49 -4.88 3.61 1.37
N VAL A 50 -4.66 2.49 0.70
CA VAL A 50 -5.49 1.99 -0.40
C VAL A 50 -6.00 0.60 -0.09
N TRP A 51 -7.29 0.36 -0.32
CA TRP A 51 -7.95 -0.94 -0.16
C TRP A 51 -8.41 -1.50 -1.49
N ASN A 52 -8.53 -2.83 -1.52
CA ASN A 52 -9.11 -3.58 -2.65
C ASN A 52 -8.53 -3.20 -4.01
N ALA A 53 -7.22 -3.08 -4.09
CA ALA A 53 -6.50 -2.90 -5.34
C ALA A 53 -6.30 -4.24 -6.04
N THR A 54 -6.47 -4.26 -7.34
CA THR A 54 -6.16 -5.41 -8.20
C THR A 54 -5.21 -4.94 -9.30
N ALA A 55 -4.06 -5.58 -9.40
CA ALA A 55 -3.08 -5.25 -10.42
C ALA A 55 -3.56 -5.61 -11.83
N GLN A 56 -3.40 -4.70 -12.79
CA GLN A 56 -3.59 -4.97 -14.20
C GLN A 56 -2.45 -5.84 -14.75
N PRO A 57 -2.66 -6.56 -15.89
CA PRO A 57 -1.57 -7.27 -16.56
C PRO A 57 -0.43 -6.31 -16.89
N SER A 58 0.75 -6.52 -16.31
CA SER A 58 1.94 -5.77 -16.65
C SER A 58 2.76 -6.52 -17.71
N GLU A 59 3.30 -5.79 -18.67
CA GLU A 59 4.33 -6.33 -19.55
C GLU A 59 5.66 -6.35 -18.80
N ARG A 60 6.31 -7.51 -18.77
CA ARG A 60 7.69 -7.63 -18.30
C ARG A 60 8.59 -7.62 -19.51
N SER A 61 9.33 -6.55 -19.70
CA SER A 61 10.41 -6.52 -20.68
C SER A 61 11.66 -7.15 -20.07
N HIS A 62 12.20 -8.17 -20.69
CA HIS A 62 13.51 -8.71 -20.33
C HIS A 62 14.53 -8.15 -21.32
N GLU A 63 15.34 -7.21 -20.87
CA GLU A 63 16.45 -6.71 -21.64
C GLU A 63 17.69 -7.58 -21.42
N THR A 64 18.41 -7.85 -22.52
CA THR A 64 19.69 -8.53 -22.46
C THR A 64 20.72 -7.60 -21.81
N MET A 65 21.55 -8.11 -20.91
CA MET A 65 22.62 -7.33 -20.28
C MET A 65 23.49 -6.62 -21.32
N ASN A 66 23.48 -5.30 -21.26
CA ASN A 66 24.38 -4.41 -21.97
C ASN A 66 25.51 -3.96 -21.03
N ASP A 67 26.55 -3.31 -21.59
CA ASP A 67 27.69 -2.75 -20.83
C ASP A 67 27.29 -1.68 -19.80
N SER A 68 26.04 -1.20 -19.83
CA SER A 68 25.44 -0.30 -18.85
C SER A 68 24.10 -0.88 -18.42
N PRO A 69 24.05 -1.70 -17.35
CA PRO A 69 22.79 -2.23 -16.85
C PRO A 69 21.96 -1.11 -16.23
N ASP A 70 20.84 -0.78 -16.86
CA ASP A 70 19.82 0.08 -16.27
C ASP A 70 18.94 -0.74 -15.31
N ALA A 71 18.54 -0.13 -14.21
CA ALA A 71 17.60 -0.76 -13.28
C ALA A 71 16.23 -0.89 -13.94
N GLU A 72 15.67 -2.10 -13.97
CA GLU A 72 14.31 -2.32 -14.44
C GLU A 72 13.32 -1.55 -13.58
N THR A 73 12.52 -0.71 -14.22
CA THR A 73 11.45 0.03 -13.54
C THR A 73 10.18 -0.82 -13.56
N PHE A 74 9.71 -1.21 -12.38
CA PHE A 74 8.43 -1.89 -12.24
C PHE A 74 7.32 -0.84 -12.12
N SER A 75 6.36 -0.90 -13.03
CA SER A 75 5.16 -0.05 -13.01
C SER A 75 3.93 -0.93 -13.06
N TRP A 76 3.01 -0.72 -12.12
CA TRP A 76 1.72 -1.41 -12.11
C TRP A 76 0.58 -0.40 -12.17
N GLU A 77 -0.36 -0.65 -13.04
CA GLU A 77 -1.67 -0.03 -12.97
C GLU A 77 -2.57 -0.90 -12.09
N CYS A 78 -3.31 -0.26 -11.18
CA CYS A 78 -4.19 -0.95 -10.26
C CYS A 78 -5.61 -0.40 -10.38
N ASP A 79 -6.57 -1.29 -10.52
CA ASP A 79 -7.99 -0.96 -10.35
C ASP A 79 -8.37 -1.13 -8.88
N THR A 80 -9.20 -0.24 -8.36
CA THR A 80 -9.67 -0.32 -6.98
C THR A 80 -11.19 -0.48 -6.93
N VAL A 81 -11.65 -1.24 -5.94
CA VAL A 81 -13.08 -1.34 -5.61
C VAL A 81 -13.33 -0.55 -4.33
N PRO A 82 -14.22 0.47 -4.36
CA PRO A 82 -14.52 1.27 -3.19
C PRO A 82 -15.02 0.42 -2.01
N THR A 83 -14.50 0.73 -0.83
CA THR A 83 -14.90 0.11 0.45
C THR A 83 -15.91 1.00 1.16
N ASN A 84 -16.92 0.41 1.80
CA ASN A 84 -17.93 1.16 2.54
C ASN A 84 -17.32 1.90 3.73
N ILE A 85 -17.73 3.15 3.88
CA ILE A 85 -17.36 4.01 5.02
C ILE A 85 -18.66 4.53 5.64
N THR A 86 -18.88 4.24 6.91
CA THR A 86 -20.12 4.64 7.61
C THR A 86 -20.28 6.16 7.65
N GLY A 87 -21.37 6.65 7.08
CA GLY A 87 -21.69 8.08 7.01
C GLY A 87 -21.07 8.84 5.84
N TYR A 88 -20.33 8.15 4.99
CA TYR A 88 -19.67 8.72 3.82
C TYR A 88 -19.92 7.88 2.56
N LYS A 89 -19.63 8.45 1.40
CA LYS A 89 -19.60 7.68 0.16
C LYS A 89 -18.44 6.69 0.21
N ALA A 90 -18.66 5.48 -0.31
CA ALA A 90 -17.62 4.47 -0.41
C ALA A 90 -16.38 5.01 -1.16
N ALA A 91 -15.20 4.71 -0.64
CA ALA A 91 -13.91 5.12 -1.20
C ALA A 91 -12.88 4.00 -1.07
N ALA A 92 -11.88 4.02 -1.94
CA ALA A 92 -10.77 3.07 -1.90
C ALA A 92 -9.50 3.66 -1.30
N VAL A 93 -9.44 4.97 -1.11
CA VAL A 93 -8.26 5.70 -0.64
C VAL A 93 -8.62 6.58 0.55
N MET A 94 -7.76 6.59 1.57
CA MET A 94 -7.78 7.55 2.66
C MET A 94 -6.39 8.15 2.88
N GLU A 95 -6.36 9.39 3.36
CA GLU A 95 -5.15 10.12 3.67
C GLU A 95 -5.19 10.60 5.12
N PHE A 96 -4.04 10.52 5.80
CA PHE A 96 -3.87 10.88 7.19
C PHE A 96 -2.72 11.87 7.32
N ASP A 97 -3.03 13.11 7.65
CA ASP A 97 -2.07 14.22 7.73
C ASP A 97 -1.51 14.34 9.16
N SER A 98 -0.21 14.13 9.31
CA SER A 98 0.48 14.21 10.60
C SER A 98 0.46 15.62 11.20
N THR A 99 0.42 16.64 10.35
CA THR A 99 0.41 18.05 10.82
C THR A 99 -0.89 18.44 11.51
N VAL A 100 -1.97 17.72 11.20
CA VAL A 100 -3.32 17.95 11.75
C VAL A 100 -3.67 16.96 12.86
N LEU A 101 -3.38 15.69 12.68
CA LEU A 101 -3.74 14.63 13.62
C LEU A 101 -2.91 14.64 14.91
N GLY A 102 -1.66 15.08 14.81
CA GLY A 102 -0.73 15.10 15.93
C GLY A 102 -0.04 13.75 16.17
N THR A 103 1.06 13.81 16.94
CA THR A 103 2.00 12.69 17.11
C THR A 103 1.37 11.44 17.72
N GLU A 104 0.49 11.60 18.71
CA GLU A 104 -0.12 10.45 19.42
C GLU A 104 -1.05 9.64 18.52
N LYS A 105 -1.89 10.32 17.73
CA LYS A 105 -2.80 9.67 16.79
C LYS A 105 -2.06 9.02 15.63
N MET A 106 -1.04 9.71 15.12
CA MET A 106 -0.18 9.16 14.06
C MET A 106 0.57 7.92 14.55
N LYS A 107 1.10 7.93 15.77
CA LYS A 107 1.76 6.76 16.34
C LYS A 107 0.83 5.55 16.44
N LYS A 108 -0.40 5.73 16.92
CA LYS A 108 -1.38 4.64 16.97
C LYS A 108 -1.75 4.10 15.58
N LEU A 109 -1.85 4.98 14.60
CA LEU A 109 -2.08 4.60 13.22
C LEU A 109 -0.92 3.79 12.66
N GLU A 110 0.31 4.25 12.87
CA GLU A 110 1.54 3.58 12.42
C GLU A 110 1.73 2.23 13.10
N ASP A 111 1.54 2.14 14.41
CA ASP A 111 1.62 0.89 15.17
C ASP A 111 0.63 -0.15 14.62
N LYS A 112 -0.55 0.30 14.16
CA LYS A 112 -1.54 -0.60 13.55
C LYS A 112 -1.18 -1.00 12.12
N LEU A 113 -0.74 -0.06 11.30
CA LEU A 113 -0.43 -0.30 9.88
C LEU A 113 0.90 -1.01 9.66
N TYR A 114 1.90 -0.71 10.48
CA TYR A 114 3.29 -1.20 10.30
C TYR A 114 3.74 -2.18 11.38
N GLY A 115 2.96 -2.33 12.43
CA GLY A 115 3.33 -3.10 13.61
C GLY A 115 4.20 -2.31 14.58
N ASP A 116 4.26 -2.78 15.83
CA ASP A 116 5.00 -2.14 16.93
C ASP A 116 6.11 -3.02 17.52
N GLY A 117 6.45 -4.13 16.84
CA GLY A 117 7.40 -5.13 17.31
C GLY A 117 6.78 -6.21 18.21
N THR A 118 5.58 -5.99 18.74
CA THR A 118 4.78 -6.97 19.52
C THR A 118 3.58 -7.43 18.70
N ASN A 119 2.92 -6.51 18.01
CA ASN A 119 1.80 -6.77 17.13
C ASN A 119 2.26 -6.71 15.68
N GLU A 120 1.74 -7.62 14.86
CA GLU A 120 1.99 -7.63 13.44
C GLU A 120 1.27 -6.47 12.73
N ALA A 121 1.80 -6.07 11.58
CA ALA A 121 1.17 -5.08 10.72
C ALA A 121 -0.19 -5.58 10.23
N GLU A 122 -1.20 -4.72 10.29
CA GLU A 122 -2.54 -5.01 9.80
C GLU A 122 -3.03 -3.88 8.88
N LEU A 123 -3.89 -4.23 7.93
CA LEU A 123 -4.66 -3.26 7.14
C LEU A 123 -6.13 -3.30 7.59
N PRO A 124 -6.52 -2.47 8.59
CA PRO A 124 -7.89 -2.41 9.07
C PRO A 124 -8.84 -1.83 8.01
N THR A 125 -10.13 -2.02 8.22
CA THR A 125 -11.14 -1.35 7.41
C THR A 125 -11.13 0.18 7.66
N PRO A 126 -11.65 0.99 6.73
CA PRO A 126 -11.75 2.44 6.94
C PRO A 126 -12.48 2.82 8.23
N ASP A 127 -13.56 2.12 8.57
CA ASP A 127 -14.33 2.38 9.80
C ASP A 127 -13.52 2.08 11.07
N GLU A 128 -12.72 1.01 11.07
CA GLU A 128 -11.81 0.67 12.19
C GLU A 128 -10.72 1.72 12.37
N LEU A 129 -10.14 2.25 11.30
CA LEU A 129 -9.15 3.33 11.37
C LEU A 129 -9.76 4.63 11.91
N ILE A 130 -10.96 4.98 11.45
CA ILE A 130 -11.68 6.15 11.96
C ILE A 130 -12.00 5.99 13.45
N ALA A 131 -12.45 4.81 13.87
CA ALA A 131 -12.73 4.51 15.28
C ALA A 131 -11.46 4.60 16.15
N LEU A 132 -10.35 4.08 15.67
CA LEU A 132 -9.04 4.16 16.32
C LEU A 132 -8.62 5.61 16.59
N LEU A 133 -8.79 6.48 15.59
CA LEU A 133 -8.41 7.90 15.70
C LEU A 133 -9.40 8.73 16.55
N LYS A 134 -10.67 8.33 16.62
CA LYS A 134 -11.66 8.98 17.49
C LYS A 134 -11.47 8.60 18.95
N ALA A 135 -11.01 7.39 19.24
CA ALA A 135 -10.73 6.91 20.59
C ALA A 135 -9.39 7.42 21.17
N ALA A 136 -8.61 8.08 20.35
CA ALA A 136 -7.29 8.59 20.73
C ALA A 136 -7.35 10.02 21.26
#